data_08fadd5893616518154f7a435eae257e
#
_entry.id   08fadd5893616518154f7a435eae257e
#
_cell.length_a   1.000
_cell.length_b   1.000
_cell.length_c   1.000
_cell.angle_alpha   90.00
_cell.angle_beta   90.00
_cell.angle_gamma   90.00
#
_symmetry.space_group_name_H-M   'P 1'
#
loop_
_entity.id
_entity.type
_entity.pdbx_description
1 polymer ?
#
loop_
_entity_poly.entity_id
_entity_poly.type
_entity_poly.pdbx_seq_one_letter_code
_entity_poly.pdbx_strand_id
1 'polypeptide(L)'
;MEINEFEQMLKNNVSELIAIQEQCQNTDVKCAQSILKTIVWTREINEDIEGGIIPSSYDKMLMNSFDFLSPMMDTIRHNIRNNTIENIENLDKFFLSQIAANIDSYHFYKSLGFAQENTVVVGANGCGKTTLANTLQKSLNVKDGIVIPAQKLLIIPTFSSTPNYTATAEAYKQYQREILDDKQTFNASKEDDIPWGTTQQYGSEFKKVLATLYSERMAKRNKFCDAYEKGEELTRQQLQSALDVVINIWNFLIEHRTLQCDDSNNLILTGECVNGSYPAFQMSDGERIILYLVGRVLLAPERALIIIDEPEMYLHKTIVDKLWNKLEWERRDCIFLYLTHDLQFAASRDAKKCWIRSFEYPSKWNIEEIQDNVIPEELLLKLLGSRKKILFCEGKRNSLDSKIFELLFEDYTITPVETCKDVINFTKAFNKIPNTVAKAYGIIDRDFHSEEQLEKLKQQNVFSYDVAEVENLFLLPDVIIGFAKYKNEECDIDEIKTSILNKFEQDKQSQISQYVSSAINAYFKSSHISVGNKKEEVEQNFQKFISEVDINKLFNERESYINDVIANKKYEKAIMLYNNKGLHSVIEKYFNLGDYRHKALDYLRGTKEIEPIKRVFSDQLWNAD
;
A
#
# COMPACT_ATOMS: atom_id res chain seq x y z
N MET A 1 -32.57 -16.49 -12.75
CA MET A 1 -32.34 -15.95 -14.12
C MET A 1 -30.93 -16.35 -14.50
N GLU A 2 -30.75 -16.97 -15.64
CA GLU A 2 -29.43 -17.29 -16.20
C GLU A 2 -28.83 -16.04 -16.85
N ILE A 3 -27.51 -15.98 -17.02
CA ILE A 3 -26.83 -14.80 -17.57
C ILE A 3 -27.33 -14.45 -18.99
N ASN A 4 -27.63 -15.45 -19.79
CA ASN A 4 -28.17 -15.24 -21.16
C ASN A 4 -29.59 -14.62 -21.15
N GLU A 5 -30.43 -15.00 -20.18
CA GLU A 5 -31.76 -14.39 -20.00
C GLU A 5 -31.62 -12.93 -19.52
N PHE A 6 -30.63 -12.67 -18.65
CA PHE A 6 -30.33 -11.34 -18.17
C PHE A 6 -29.83 -10.44 -19.32
N GLU A 7 -28.91 -10.91 -20.14
CA GLU A 7 -28.43 -10.21 -21.32
C GLU A 7 -29.58 -9.84 -22.28
N GLN A 8 -30.48 -10.80 -22.54
CA GLN A 8 -31.63 -10.53 -23.39
C GLN A 8 -32.60 -9.51 -22.78
N MET A 9 -32.79 -9.57 -21.48
CA MET A 9 -33.58 -8.58 -20.73
C MET A 9 -32.96 -7.17 -20.86
N LEU A 10 -31.63 -7.06 -20.70
CA LEU A 10 -30.93 -5.79 -20.87
C LEU A 10 -31.08 -5.23 -22.28
N LYS A 11 -30.91 -6.06 -23.33
CA LYS A 11 -31.08 -5.64 -24.73
C LYS A 11 -32.49 -5.11 -24.98
N ASN A 12 -33.52 -5.78 -24.46
CA ASN A 12 -34.90 -5.34 -24.59
C ASN A 12 -35.17 -4.00 -23.92
N ASN A 13 -34.71 -3.83 -22.65
CA ASN A 13 -34.91 -2.60 -21.91
C ASN A 13 -34.14 -1.41 -22.52
N VAL A 14 -32.93 -1.64 -23.04
CA VAL A 14 -32.16 -0.58 -23.73
C VAL A 14 -32.89 -0.12 -24.99
N SER A 15 -33.48 -1.02 -25.75
CA SER A 15 -34.25 -0.65 -26.94
C SER A 15 -35.46 0.22 -26.60
N GLU A 16 -36.15 -0.08 -25.48
CA GLU A 16 -37.27 0.73 -24.98
C GLU A 16 -36.76 2.11 -24.46
N LEU A 17 -35.65 2.14 -23.74
CA LEU A 17 -35.05 3.39 -23.24
C LEU A 17 -34.57 4.32 -24.38
N ILE A 18 -34.03 3.75 -25.47
CA ILE A 18 -33.64 4.52 -26.65
C ILE A 18 -34.88 5.15 -27.31
N ALA A 19 -35.97 4.39 -27.48
CA ALA A 19 -37.23 4.93 -28.04
C ALA A 19 -37.78 6.10 -27.18
N ILE A 20 -37.63 5.99 -25.84
CA ILE A 20 -38.02 7.06 -24.92
C ILE A 20 -37.11 8.29 -25.08
N GLN A 21 -35.81 8.09 -25.21
CA GLN A 21 -34.87 9.17 -25.49
C GLN A 21 -35.22 9.92 -26.78
N GLU A 22 -35.55 9.21 -27.86
CA GLU A 22 -35.97 9.78 -29.14
C GLU A 22 -37.31 10.53 -28.99
N GLN A 23 -38.24 9.98 -28.21
CA GLN A 23 -39.52 10.65 -27.93
C GLN A 23 -39.31 11.98 -27.13
N CYS A 24 -38.44 11.99 -26.14
CA CYS A 24 -38.09 13.21 -25.42
C CYS A 24 -37.49 14.29 -26.35
N GLN A 25 -36.61 13.89 -27.26
CA GLN A 25 -36.04 14.79 -28.28
C GLN A 25 -37.09 15.38 -29.19
N ASN A 26 -38.04 14.54 -29.68
CA ASN A 26 -39.09 14.95 -30.59
C ASN A 26 -40.12 15.88 -29.92
N THR A 27 -40.27 15.82 -28.61
CA THR A 27 -41.21 16.68 -27.81
C THR A 27 -40.55 17.86 -27.14
N ASP A 28 -39.23 18.07 -27.36
CA ASP A 28 -38.41 19.11 -26.73
C ASP A 28 -38.43 19.02 -25.19
N VAL A 29 -38.55 17.80 -24.64
CA VAL A 29 -38.52 17.52 -23.20
C VAL A 29 -37.13 17.03 -22.84
N LYS A 30 -36.58 17.52 -21.74
CA LYS A 30 -35.28 17.09 -21.26
C LYS A 30 -35.32 15.64 -20.76
N CYS A 31 -34.55 14.76 -21.39
CA CYS A 31 -34.42 13.37 -20.97
C CYS A 31 -33.64 13.28 -19.64
N ALA A 32 -34.08 12.39 -18.74
CA ALA A 32 -33.40 12.13 -17.47
C ALA A 32 -31.97 11.59 -17.68
N GLN A 33 -31.03 12.04 -16.88
CA GLN A 33 -29.65 11.56 -16.87
C GLN A 33 -29.56 10.10 -16.46
N SER A 34 -30.45 9.63 -15.59
CA SER A 34 -30.61 8.22 -15.21
C SER A 34 -30.84 7.32 -16.43
N ILE A 35 -31.71 7.75 -17.38
CA ILE A 35 -31.95 7.01 -18.63
C ILE A 35 -30.68 6.96 -19.49
N LEU A 36 -30.05 8.11 -19.73
CA LEU A 36 -28.86 8.20 -20.57
C LEU A 36 -27.70 7.35 -20.03
N LYS A 37 -27.44 7.43 -18.74
CA LYS A 37 -26.40 6.62 -18.08
C LYS A 37 -26.73 5.14 -18.14
N THR A 38 -27.98 4.73 -17.93
CA THR A 38 -28.39 3.33 -18.03
C THR A 38 -28.17 2.77 -19.43
N ILE A 39 -28.51 3.53 -20.49
CA ILE A 39 -28.29 3.11 -21.87
C ILE A 39 -26.80 2.86 -22.13
N VAL A 40 -25.93 3.80 -21.75
CA VAL A 40 -24.48 3.68 -21.97
C VAL A 40 -23.91 2.50 -21.20
N TRP A 41 -24.23 2.39 -19.92
CA TRP A 41 -23.71 1.32 -19.06
C TRP A 41 -24.18 -0.07 -19.49
N THR A 42 -25.45 -0.21 -19.87
CA THR A 42 -25.97 -1.50 -20.34
C THR A 42 -25.29 -1.96 -21.63
N ARG A 43 -24.96 -1.03 -22.55
CA ARG A 43 -24.19 -1.38 -23.75
C ARG A 43 -22.79 -1.90 -23.39
N GLU A 44 -22.08 -1.20 -22.49
CA GLU A 44 -20.77 -1.64 -22.01
C GLU A 44 -20.83 -3.05 -21.41
N ILE A 45 -21.82 -3.31 -20.55
CA ILE A 45 -21.98 -4.63 -19.92
C ILE A 45 -22.26 -5.73 -20.94
N ASN A 46 -23.11 -5.47 -21.94
CA ASN A 46 -23.36 -6.44 -23.00
C ASN A 46 -22.08 -6.76 -23.78
N GLU A 47 -21.27 -5.75 -24.11
CA GLU A 47 -19.97 -5.95 -24.76
C GLU A 47 -19.02 -6.78 -23.89
N ASP A 48 -19.00 -6.52 -22.59
CA ASP A 48 -18.15 -7.24 -21.63
C ASP A 48 -18.62 -8.70 -21.38
N ILE A 49 -19.94 -8.96 -21.41
CA ILE A 49 -20.48 -10.33 -21.36
C ILE A 49 -20.12 -11.10 -22.65
N GLU A 50 -20.38 -10.51 -23.84
CA GLU A 50 -20.03 -11.09 -25.11
C GLU A 50 -18.54 -11.34 -25.28
N GLY A 51 -17.71 -10.44 -24.72
CA GLY A 51 -16.25 -10.55 -24.68
C GLY A 51 -15.71 -11.56 -23.65
N GLY A 52 -16.57 -12.13 -22.79
CA GLY A 52 -16.16 -13.05 -21.72
C GLY A 52 -15.28 -12.42 -20.65
N ILE A 53 -15.39 -11.11 -20.44
CA ILE A 53 -14.58 -10.36 -19.48
C ILE A 53 -15.09 -10.60 -18.04
N ILE A 54 -16.41 -10.79 -17.88
CA ILE A 54 -17.06 -10.93 -16.58
C ILE A 54 -17.03 -12.41 -16.16
N PRO A 55 -16.38 -12.76 -15.04
CA PRO A 55 -16.41 -14.14 -14.52
C PRO A 55 -17.80 -14.52 -14.01
N SER A 56 -18.19 -15.78 -14.17
CA SER A 56 -19.50 -16.31 -13.71
C SER A 56 -19.76 -16.14 -12.21
N SER A 57 -18.70 -16.02 -11.40
CA SER A 57 -18.81 -15.69 -9.98
C SER A 57 -19.44 -14.33 -9.71
N TYR A 58 -19.39 -13.41 -10.67
CA TYR A 58 -19.96 -12.06 -10.59
C TYR A 58 -21.37 -11.94 -11.22
N ASP A 59 -21.87 -12.94 -11.91
CA ASP A 59 -23.18 -12.90 -12.60
C ASP A 59 -24.29 -12.44 -11.67
N LYS A 60 -24.37 -13.02 -10.45
CA LYS A 60 -25.40 -12.69 -9.47
C LYS A 60 -25.28 -11.26 -8.97
N MET A 61 -24.07 -10.80 -8.68
CA MET A 61 -23.80 -9.43 -8.25
C MET A 61 -24.16 -8.43 -9.35
N LEU A 62 -23.82 -8.74 -10.59
CA LEU A 62 -24.17 -7.93 -11.75
C LEU A 62 -25.70 -7.84 -11.90
N MET A 63 -26.42 -8.95 -11.84
CA MET A 63 -27.88 -8.96 -11.92
C MET A 63 -28.51 -8.10 -10.81
N ASN A 64 -28.02 -8.23 -9.58
CA ASN A 64 -28.52 -7.46 -8.44
C ASN A 64 -28.23 -5.96 -8.58
N SER A 65 -27.16 -5.57 -9.27
CA SER A 65 -26.85 -4.15 -9.53
C SER A 65 -27.88 -3.46 -10.45
N PHE A 66 -28.71 -4.24 -11.15
CA PHE A 66 -29.82 -3.77 -12.00
C PHE A 66 -31.21 -3.88 -11.35
N ASP A 67 -31.30 -4.15 -10.05
CA ASP A 67 -32.59 -4.21 -9.32
C ASP A 67 -33.42 -2.93 -9.47
N PHE A 68 -32.78 -1.78 -9.73
CA PHE A 68 -33.46 -0.51 -9.98
C PHE A 68 -34.18 -0.45 -11.33
N LEU A 69 -33.80 -1.30 -12.31
CA LEU A 69 -34.26 -1.19 -13.69
C LEU A 69 -35.78 -1.41 -13.82
N SER A 70 -36.33 -2.45 -13.18
CA SER A 70 -37.76 -2.72 -13.21
C SER A 70 -38.60 -1.58 -12.62
N PRO A 71 -38.35 -1.08 -11.40
CA PRO A 71 -39.07 0.09 -10.86
C PRO A 71 -38.96 1.34 -11.73
N MET A 72 -37.77 1.58 -12.33
CA MET A 72 -37.57 2.71 -13.23
C MET A 72 -38.42 2.58 -14.49
N MET A 73 -38.43 1.40 -15.15
CA MET A 73 -39.24 1.14 -16.32
C MET A 73 -40.74 1.25 -16.05
N ASP A 74 -41.22 0.75 -14.91
CA ASP A 74 -42.61 0.87 -14.52
C ASP A 74 -43.03 2.33 -14.32
N THR A 75 -42.15 3.14 -13.70
CA THR A 75 -42.38 4.59 -13.54
C THR A 75 -42.44 5.30 -14.91
N ILE A 76 -41.54 4.94 -15.82
CA ILE A 76 -41.52 5.49 -17.18
C ILE A 76 -42.81 5.15 -17.90
N ARG A 77 -43.20 3.86 -17.93
CA ARG A 77 -44.43 3.40 -18.58
C ARG A 77 -45.68 4.06 -18.02
N HIS A 78 -45.70 4.28 -16.70
CA HIS A 78 -46.80 5.02 -16.05
C HIS A 78 -46.89 6.48 -16.55
N ASN A 79 -45.77 7.21 -16.60
CA ASN A 79 -45.71 8.58 -17.11
C ASN A 79 -46.16 8.65 -18.60
N ILE A 80 -45.73 7.70 -19.42
CA ILE A 80 -46.15 7.65 -20.83
C ILE A 80 -47.66 7.42 -20.96
N ARG A 81 -48.21 6.43 -20.24
CA ARG A 81 -49.66 6.15 -20.24
C ARG A 81 -50.54 7.32 -19.84
N ASN A 82 -50.05 8.12 -18.89
CA ASN A 82 -50.76 9.29 -18.38
C ASN A 82 -50.46 10.57 -19.17
N ASN A 83 -49.74 10.49 -20.28
CA ASN A 83 -49.29 11.61 -21.11
C ASN A 83 -48.52 12.70 -20.31
N THR A 84 -47.76 12.29 -19.29
CA THR A 84 -46.96 13.16 -18.39
C THR A 84 -45.47 12.97 -18.66
N ILE A 85 -45.06 12.97 -19.92
CA ILE A 85 -43.66 12.78 -20.33
C ILE A 85 -42.71 13.82 -19.76
N GLU A 86 -43.25 15.04 -19.46
CA GLU A 86 -42.53 16.13 -18.78
C GLU A 86 -42.00 15.75 -17.40
N ASN A 87 -42.60 14.74 -16.76
CA ASN A 87 -42.15 14.23 -15.44
C ASN A 87 -41.00 13.25 -15.51
N ILE A 88 -40.53 12.85 -16.71
CA ILE A 88 -39.42 11.89 -16.85
C ILE A 88 -38.13 12.41 -16.21
N GLU A 89 -37.87 13.71 -16.24
CA GLU A 89 -36.69 14.29 -15.56
C GLU A 89 -36.68 14.02 -14.05
N ASN A 90 -37.86 13.86 -13.42
CA ASN A 90 -37.96 13.56 -11.99
C ASN A 90 -37.37 12.16 -11.62
N LEU A 91 -37.14 11.27 -12.56
CA LEU A 91 -36.46 9.97 -12.34
C LEU A 91 -35.07 10.17 -11.73
N ASP A 92 -34.40 11.27 -12.06
CA ASP A 92 -33.06 11.55 -11.54
C ASP A 92 -33.05 11.70 -10.02
N LYS A 93 -34.13 12.18 -9.41
CA LYS A 93 -34.24 12.31 -7.96
C LYS A 93 -34.22 10.97 -7.24
N PHE A 94 -34.69 9.89 -7.90
CA PHE A 94 -34.85 8.57 -7.29
C PHE A 94 -33.75 7.59 -7.71
N PHE A 95 -33.29 7.66 -8.96
CA PHE A 95 -32.43 6.61 -9.54
C PHE A 95 -31.01 7.06 -9.85
N LEU A 96 -30.75 8.35 -10.10
CA LEU A 96 -29.46 8.83 -10.60
C LEU A 96 -28.29 8.50 -9.64
N SER A 97 -28.49 8.68 -8.36
CA SER A 97 -27.44 8.41 -7.35
C SER A 97 -27.07 6.92 -7.26
N GLN A 98 -28.08 6.04 -7.30
CA GLN A 98 -27.88 4.59 -7.29
C GLN A 98 -27.19 4.10 -8.57
N ILE A 99 -27.68 4.56 -9.73
CA ILE A 99 -27.09 4.19 -11.02
C ILE A 99 -25.63 4.64 -11.10
N ALA A 100 -25.32 5.86 -10.68
CA ALA A 100 -23.95 6.35 -10.64
C ALA A 100 -23.05 5.48 -9.74
N ALA A 101 -23.52 5.13 -8.54
CA ALA A 101 -22.76 4.27 -7.64
C ALA A 101 -22.55 2.85 -8.21
N ASN A 102 -23.57 2.29 -8.89
CA ASN A 102 -23.44 0.97 -9.53
C ASN A 102 -22.43 0.99 -10.69
N ILE A 103 -22.44 2.04 -11.53
CA ILE A 103 -21.47 2.24 -12.62
C ILE A 103 -20.05 2.36 -12.06
N ASP A 104 -19.85 3.23 -11.06
CA ASP A 104 -18.53 3.47 -10.45
C ASP A 104 -17.99 2.18 -9.82
N SER A 105 -18.85 1.40 -9.16
CA SER A 105 -18.47 0.10 -8.56
C SER A 105 -18.16 -0.95 -9.62
N TYR A 106 -18.92 -0.99 -10.70
CA TYR A 106 -18.65 -1.87 -11.84
C TYR A 106 -17.27 -1.60 -12.43
N HIS A 107 -16.96 -0.33 -12.72
CA HIS A 107 -15.65 0.08 -13.23
C HIS A 107 -14.51 -0.25 -12.24
N PHE A 108 -14.78 -0.12 -10.95
CA PHE A 108 -13.83 -0.53 -9.93
C PHE A 108 -13.56 -2.05 -9.96
N TYR A 109 -14.61 -2.89 -9.97
CA TYR A 109 -14.43 -4.34 -10.06
C TYR A 109 -13.72 -4.75 -11.35
N LYS A 110 -14.07 -4.12 -12.47
CA LYS A 110 -13.41 -4.32 -13.76
C LYS A 110 -11.92 -3.95 -13.71
N SER A 111 -11.56 -2.86 -13.04
CA SER A 111 -10.16 -2.43 -12.85
C SER A 111 -9.32 -3.41 -12.00
N LEU A 112 -9.97 -4.17 -11.12
CA LEU A 112 -9.35 -5.25 -10.35
C LEU A 112 -9.30 -6.59 -11.12
N GLY A 113 -9.84 -6.64 -12.35
CA GLY A 113 -10.02 -7.87 -13.10
C GLY A 113 -11.05 -8.80 -12.46
N PHE A 114 -12.08 -8.23 -11.79
CA PHE A 114 -13.10 -8.95 -11.04
C PHE A 114 -12.45 -9.93 -10.04
N ALA A 115 -11.92 -9.41 -8.96
CA ALA A 115 -11.15 -10.16 -7.96
C ALA A 115 -11.83 -11.48 -7.58
N GLN A 116 -11.16 -12.61 -7.84
CA GLN A 116 -11.61 -13.96 -7.49
C GLN A 116 -10.86 -14.53 -6.28
N GLU A 117 -9.96 -13.76 -5.72
CA GLU A 117 -9.11 -14.06 -4.57
C GLU A 117 -9.03 -12.85 -3.64
N ASN A 118 -8.56 -13.09 -2.42
CA ASN A 118 -8.32 -12.01 -1.48
C ASN A 118 -7.45 -10.94 -2.15
N THR A 119 -7.83 -9.67 -1.99
CA THR A 119 -7.17 -8.56 -2.66
C THR A 119 -6.91 -7.42 -1.69
N VAL A 120 -5.72 -6.85 -1.73
CA VAL A 120 -5.36 -5.64 -0.98
C VAL A 120 -5.17 -4.49 -1.95
N VAL A 121 -5.91 -3.42 -1.74
CA VAL A 121 -5.80 -2.17 -2.51
C VAL A 121 -5.11 -1.13 -1.65
N VAL A 122 -3.89 -0.80 -1.99
CA VAL A 122 -3.07 0.17 -1.27
C VAL A 122 -3.25 1.56 -1.86
N GLY A 123 -3.35 2.57 -1.00
CA GLY A 123 -3.42 3.95 -1.44
C GLY A 123 -2.99 4.95 -0.38
N ALA A 124 -2.34 6.03 -0.80
CA ALA A 124 -1.93 7.12 0.09
C ALA A 124 -3.14 7.81 0.74
N ASN A 125 -2.91 8.54 1.84
CA ASN A 125 -3.95 9.37 2.43
C ASN A 125 -4.45 10.42 1.41
N GLY A 126 -5.78 10.55 1.29
CA GLY A 126 -6.41 11.45 0.33
C GLY A 126 -6.57 10.88 -1.10
N CYS A 127 -6.20 9.62 -1.38
CA CYS A 127 -6.45 8.97 -2.67
C CYS A 127 -7.89 8.44 -2.86
N GLY A 128 -8.82 8.82 -1.99
CA GLY A 128 -10.25 8.51 -2.14
C GLY A 128 -10.67 7.11 -1.66
N LYS A 129 -9.89 6.40 -0.82
CA LYS A 129 -10.25 5.06 -0.30
C LYS A 129 -11.60 5.04 0.41
N THR A 130 -11.82 5.97 1.35
CA THR A 130 -13.10 6.06 2.06
C THR A 130 -14.25 6.46 1.12
N THR A 131 -14.00 7.30 0.11
CA THR A 131 -14.98 7.61 -0.94
C THR A 131 -15.33 6.35 -1.73
N LEU A 132 -14.32 5.55 -2.08
CA LEU A 132 -14.49 4.25 -2.73
C LEU A 132 -15.31 3.29 -1.86
N ALA A 133 -14.95 3.11 -0.58
CA ALA A 133 -15.69 2.27 0.36
C ALA A 133 -17.17 2.69 0.45
N ASN A 134 -17.45 3.99 0.53
CA ASN A 134 -18.83 4.53 0.56
C ASN A 134 -19.57 4.25 -0.77
N THR A 135 -18.89 4.38 -1.93
CA THR A 135 -19.48 4.06 -3.24
C THR A 135 -19.84 2.58 -3.33
N LEU A 136 -18.91 1.71 -2.94
CA LEU A 136 -19.14 0.26 -2.92
C LEU A 136 -20.27 -0.12 -1.96
N GLN A 137 -20.36 0.52 -0.81
CA GLN A 137 -21.44 0.28 0.15
C GLN A 137 -22.82 0.65 -0.41
N LYS A 138 -22.92 1.72 -1.23
CA LYS A 138 -24.19 2.12 -1.87
C LYS A 138 -24.68 1.14 -2.92
N SER A 139 -23.75 0.53 -3.66
CA SER A 139 -24.04 -0.33 -4.80
C SER A 139 -24.12 -1.81 -4.43
N LEU A 140 -23.33 -2.27 -3.44
CA LEU A 140 -23.25 -3.68 -3.08
C LEU A 140 -24.58 -4.15 -2.45
N ASN A 141 -25.21 -5.15 -3.06
CA ASN A 141 -26.41 -5.75 -2.51
C ASN A 141 -26.05 -6.53 -1.22
N VAL A 142 -26.88 -6.40 -0.20
CA VAL A 142 -26.70 -7.09 1.10
C VAL A 142 -26.64 -8.62 1.01
N LYS A 143 -27.09 -9.20 -0.11
CA LYS A 143 -27.01 -10.65 -0.38
C LYS A 143 -25.66 -11.06 -0.97
N ASP A 144 -24.92 -10.11 -1.52
CA ASP A 144 -23.67 -10.36 -2.24
C ASP A 144 -22.44 -10.00 -1.40
N GLY A 145 -22.60 -9.15 -0.38
CA GLY A 145 -21.48 -8.78 0.46
C GLY A 145 -21.77 -7.71 1.49
N ILE A 146 -20.69 -7.31 2.17
CA ILE A 146 -20.71 -6.28 3.19
C ILE A 146 -19.55 -5.32 3.03
N VAL A 147 -19.74 -4.08 3.45
CA VAL A 147 -18.65 -3.11 3.60
C VAL A 147 -18.50 -2.74 5.07
N ILE A 148 -17.29 -2.81 5.58
CA ILE A 148 -16.92 -2.43 6.95
C ILE A 148 -16.15 -1.12 6.88
N PRO A 149 -16.74 0.03 7.27
CA PRO A 149 -16.10 1.34 7.15
C PRO A 149 -14.99 1.53 8.18
N ALA A 150 -14.07 2.47 7.92
CA ALA A 150 -12.98 2.82 8.82
C ALA A 150 -13.48 3.40 10.17
N GLN A 151 -14.47 4.30 10.12
CA GLN A 151 -15.03 4.92 11.32
C GLN A 151 -16.08 4.01 11.96
N LYS A 152 -15.90 3.72 13.27
CA LYS A 152 -16.76 2.84 14.06
C LYS A 152 -17.05 3.45 15.42
N LEU A 153 -18.30 3.51 15.80
CA LEU A 153 -18.71 3.88 17.17
C LEU A 153 -19.29 2.63 17.87
N LEU A 154 -18.59 2.12 18.86
CA LEU A 154 -18.85 0.81 19.44
C LEU A 154 -19.41 0.92 20.85
N ILE A 155 -20.75 0.97 20.96
CA ILE A 155 -21.46 0.96 22.23
C ILE A 155 -22.10 -0.42 22.41
N ILE A 156 -21.69 -1.16 23.42
CA ILE A 156 -22.31 -2.45 23.78
C ILE A 156 -23.60 -2.18 24.56
N PRO A 157 -24.77 -2.55 24.03
CA PRO A 157 -26.03 -2.39 24.73
C PRO A 157 -26.23 -3.46 25.79
N THR A 158 -27.10 -3.15 26.75
CA THR A 158 -27.74 -4.15 27.60
C THR A 158 -29.11 -4.51 27.02
N PHE A 159 -29.45 -5.80 26.98
CA PHE A 159 -30.75 -6.28 26.51
C PHE A 159 -31.61 -6.68 27.72
N SER A 160 -32.79 -6.09 27.87
CA SER A 160 -33.77 -6.46 28.91
C SER A 160 -34.56 -7.72 28.56
N SER A 161 -34.55 -8.14 27.28
CA SER A 161 -35.18 -9.34 26.76
C SER A 161 -34.44 -9.84 25.54
N THR A 162 -34.52 -11.14 25.24
CA THR A 162 -33.90 -11.74 24.07
C THR A 162 -34.53 -11.20 22.79
N PRO A 163 -33.75 -10.61 21.86
CA PRO A 163 -34.26 -10.09 20.59
C PRO A 163 -34.82 -11.19 19.69
N ASN A 164 -35.86 -10.88 18.92
CA ASN A 164 -36.43 -11.80 17.94
C ASN A 164 -35.53 -11.89 16.71
N TYR A 165 -35.11 -13.11 16.32
CA TYR A 165 -34.14 -13.31 15.22
C TYR A 165 -34.62 -12.75 13.89
N THR A 166 -35.85 -13.01 13.46
CA THR A 166 -36.37 -12.59 12.17
C THR A 166 -36.37 -11.05 12.06
N ALA A 167 -36.92 -10.38 13.08
CA ALA A 167 -37.00 -8.94 13.14
C ALA A 167 -35.60 -8.28 13.21
N THR A 168 -34.66 -8.85 13.97
CA THR A 168 -33.29 -8.32 14.07
C THR A 168 -32.47 -8.54 12.80
N ALA A 169 -32.64 -9.69 12.15
CA ALA A 169 -31.98 -10.01 10.90
C ALA A 169 -32.46 -9.10 9.75
N GLU A 170 -33.75 -8.83 9.67
CA GLU A 170 -34.32 -7.86 8.71
C GLU A 170 -33.86 -6.44 8.98
N ALA A 171 -33.93 -5.98 10.22
CA ALA A 171 -33.44 -4.67 10.63
C ALA A 171 -31.94 -4.49 10.34
N TYR A 172 -31.12 -5.55 10.52
CA TYR A 172 -29.72 -5.55 10.19
C TYR A 172 -29.46 -5.40 8.68
N LYS A 173 -30.23 -6.11 7.84
CA LYS A 173 -30.14 -6.00 6.38
C LYS A 173 -30.55 -4.60 5.85
N GLN A 174 -31.60 -4.02 6.41
CA GLN A 174 -32.07 -2.68 6.03
C GLN A 174 -31.09 -1.60 6.44
N TYR A 175 -30.47 -1.73 7.61
CA TYR A 175 -29.54 -0.75 8.16
C TYR A 175 -28.30 -0.51 7.29
N GLN A 176 -27.83 -1.47 6.54
CA GLN A 176 -26.71 -1.28 5.60
C GLN A 176 -27.01 -0.24 4.51
N ARG A 177 -28.27 -0.02 4.17
CA ARG A 177 -28.70 0.96 3.17
C ARG A 177 -28.89 2.37 3.76
N GLU A 178 -29.29 2.49 5.03
CA GLU A 178 -29.68 3.77 5.65
C GLU A 178 -28.49 4.66 6.05
N ILE A 179 -27.33 4.08 6.41
CA ILE A 179 -26.16 4.85 6.92
C ILE A 179 -25.61 5.87 5.91
N LEU A 180 -25.91 5.71 4.64
CA LEU A 180 -25.31 6.50 3.56
C LEU A 180 -26.06 7.77 3.21
N ASP A 181 -27.38 7.79 3.39
CA ASP A 181 -28.18 8.96 3.05
C ASP A 181 -27.96 10.12 4.03
N ASP A 182 -27.64 9.83 5.28
CA ASP A 182 -27.43 10.84 6.32
C ASP A 182 -26.09 11.60 6.21
N LYS A 183 -25.06 11.04 5.57
CA LYS A 183 -23.83 11.80 5.30
C LYS A 183 -24.04 12.91 4.27
N GLN A 184 -25.00 12.78 3.37
CA GLN A 184 -25.34 13.84 2.41
C GLN A 184 -26.19 14.93 3.05
N THR A 185 -27.06 14.60 4.00
CA THR A 185 -27.85 15.57 4.78
C THR A 185 -27.00 16.34 5.80
N PHE A 186 -25.94 15.74 6.32
CA PHE A 186 -25.01 16.36 7.26
C PHE A 186 -24.24 17.56 6.67
N ASN A 187 -23.95 17.54 5.37
CA ASN A 187 -23.29 18.66 4.68
C ASN A 187 -24.25 19.82 4.32
N ALA A 188 -25.52 19.66 4.55
CA ALA A 188 -26.55 20.63 4.17
C ALA A 188 -27.19 21.40 5.35
N SER A 189 -26.97 20.99 6.60
CA SER A 189 -27.52 21.65 7.79
C SER A 189 -26.46 22.52 8.49
N LYS A 190 -26.91 23.71 8.87
CA LYS A 190 -26.10 24.78 9.49
C LYS A 190 -25.36 24.35 10.77
N GLU A 191 -24.28 25.05 11.04
CA GLU A 191 -23.25 24.85 12.08
C GLU A 191 -23.74 24.69 13.54
N ASP A 192 -25.02 24.80 13.86
CA ASP A 192 -25.51 24.83 15.25
C ASP A 192 -26.15 23.55 15.77
N ASP A 193 -26.36 22.53 14.92
CA ASP A 193 -26.94 21.27 15.34
C ASP A 193 -25.95 20.13 15.09
N ILE A 194 -25.19 19.72 16.12
CA ILE A 194 -24.60 18.36 16.16
C ILE A 194 -25.81 17.43 16.36
N PRO A 195 -26.28 16.72 15.32
CA PRO A 195 -27.44 15.89 15.47
C PRO A 195 -27.14 14.76 16.42
N TRP A 196 -27.86 14.63 17.48
CA TRP A 196 -27.91 13.45 18.35
C TRP A 196 -28.06 12.15 17.55
N GLY A 197 -28.53 12.23 16.30
CA GLY A 197 -28.70 11.15 15.34
C GLY A 197 -27.44 10.41 14.93
N THR A 198 -26.32 11.09 14.66
CA THR A 198 -25.09 10.44 14.19
C THR A 198 -24.47 9.54 15.26
N THR A 199 -24.44 9.99 16.51
CA THR A 199 -23.96 9.16 17.63
C THR A 199 -24.88 7.94 17.88
N GLN A 200 -26.19 8.11 17.70
CA GLN A 200 -27.17 7.02 17.81
C GLN A 200 -27.07 6.04 16.65
N GLN A 201 -26.77 6.47 15.42
CA GLN A 201 -26.68 5.60 14.25
C GLN A 201 -25.47 4.67 14.31
N TYR A 202 -24.27 5.17 14.58
CA TYR A 202 -23.07 4.32 14.71
C TYR A 202 -23.16 3.38 15.93
N GLY A 203 -23.74 3.82 17.04
CA GLY A 203 -24.03 2.98 18.19
C GLY A 203 -25.11 1.93 17.90
N SER A 204 -26.05 2.23 16.98
CA SER A 204 -27.12 1.30 16.59
C SER A 204 -26.63 0.13 15.75
N GLU A 205 -25.58 0.29 14.94
CA GLU A 205 -25.00 -0.80 14.12
C GLU A 205 -24.46 -1.91 14.99
N PHE A 206 -23.60 -1.60 15.95
CA PHE A 206 -23.04 -2.62 16.84
C PHE A 206 -24.13 -3.29 17.69
N LYS A 207 -25.14 -2.52 18.13
CA LYS A 207 -26.32 -3.07 18.79
C LYS A 207 -27.04 -4.09 17.92
N LYS A 208 -27.26 -3.81 16.62
CA LYS A 208 -27.91 -4.73 15.68
C LYS A 208 -27.06 -5.99 15.44
N VAL A 209 -25.73 -5.86 15.30
CA VAL A 209 -24.80 -7.00 15.21
C VAL A 209 -24.96 -7.92 16.43
N LEU A 210 -24.86 -7.37 17.64
CA LEU A 210 -24.98 -8.15 18.87
C LEU A 210 -26.39 -8.77 19.02
N ALA A 211 -27.44 -8.00 18.72
CA ALA A 211 -28.80 -8.52 18.76
C ALA A 211 -29.00 -9.71 17.81
N THR A 212 -28.44 -9.66 16.60
CA THR A 212 -28.50 -10.74 15.62
C THR A 212 -27.73 -11.98 16.12
N LEU A 213 -26.50 -11.77 16.65
CA LEU A 213 -25.71 -12.86 17.23
C LEU A 213 -26.43 -13.57 18.40
N TYR A 214 -27.04 -12.79 19.31
CA TYR A 214 -27.80 -13.35 20.43
C TYR A 214 -29.05 -14.10 19.97
N SER A 215 -29.82 -13.49 19.06
CA SER A 215 -31.07 -14.12 18.59
C SER A 215 -30.79 -15.39 17.77
N GLU A 216 -29.72 -15.41 16.96
CA GLU A 216 -29.28 -16.62 16.23
C GLU A 216 -28.89 -17.74 17.20
N ARG A 217 -28.13 -17.41 18.25
CA ARG A 217 -27.78 -18.39 19.30
C ARG A 217 -29.02 -18.99 19.97
N MET A 218 -29.99 -18.15 20.31
CA MET A 218 -31.25 -18.64 20.93
C MET A 218 -32.05 -19.49 19.95
N ALA A 219 -32.14 -19.10 18.68
CA ALA A 219 -32.83 -19.90 17.65
C ALA A 219 -32.19 -21.30 17.49
N LYS A 220 -30.84 -21.39 17.51
CA LYS A 220 -30.16 -22.70 17.47
C LYS A 220 -30.38 -23.55 18.72
N ARG A 221 -30.38 -22.92 19.91
CA ARG A 221 -30.69 -23.62 21.18
C ARG A 221 -32.11 -24.15 21.20
N ASN A 222 -33.08 -23.37 20.75
CA ASN A 222 -34.47 -23.83 20.64
C ASN A 222 -34.60 -25.04 19.70
N LYS A 223 -33.98 -24.97 18.51
CA LYS A 223 -33.93 -26.09 17.57
C LYS A 223 -33.30 -27.35 18.18
N PHE A 224 -32.30 -27.19 19.03
CA PHE A 224 -31.70 -28.30 19.75
C PHE A 224 -32.69 -28.93 20.75
N CYS A 225 -33.40 -28.11 21.53
CA CYS A 225 -34.42 -28.61 22.45
C CYS A 225 -35.52 -29.36 21.71
N ASP A 226 -36.02 -28.79 20.59
CA ASP A 226 -37.05 -29.43 19.75
C ASP A 226 -36.57 -30.77 19.15
N ALA A 227 -35.30 -30.82 18.69
CA ALA A 227 -34.73 -32.06 18.16
C ALA A 227 -34.51 -33.12 19.25
N TYR A 228 -34.04 -32.68 20.42
CA TYR A 228 -33.89 -33.58 21.58
C TYR A 228 -35.22 -34.19 22.01
N GLU A 229 -36.30 -33.40 22.08
CA GLU A 229 -37.65 -33.89 22.38
C GLU A 229 -38.16 -34.90 21.35
N LYS A 230 -37.73 -34.79 20.09
CA LYS A 230 -38.06 -35.71 19.00
C LYS A 230 -37.13 -36.93 18.93
N GLY A 231 -36.08 -36.98 19.75
CA GLY A 231 -35.09 -38.06 19.73
C GLY A 231 -34.12 -37.98 18.55
N GLU A 232 -33.96 -36.81 17.94
CA GLU A 232 -33.03 -36.57 16.84
C GLU A 232 -31.65 -36.20 17.41
N GLU A 233 -30.56 -36.79 16.88
CA GLU A 233 -29.19 -36.42 17.23
C GLU A 233 -28.68 -35.26 16.36
N LEU A 234 -28.32 -34.17 17.01
CA LEU A 234 -27.66 -33.06 16.33
C LEU A 234 -26.14 -33.09 16.56
N THR A 235 -25.39 -32.81 15.53
CA THR A 235 -23.93 -32.71 15.62
C THR A 235 -23.51 -31.42 16.33
N ARG A 236 -22.32 -31.44 16.98
CA ARG A 236 -21.75 -30.27 17.65
C ARG A 236 -21.64 -29.05 16.70
N GLN A 237 -21.39 -29.29 15.43
CA GLN A 237 -21.25 -28.26 14.40
C GLN A 237 -22.61 -27.57 14.10
N GLN A 238 -23.70 -28.30 14.09
CA GLN A 238 -25.07 -27.78 13.93
C GLN A 238 -25.53 -26.93 15.12
N LEU A 239 -24.94 -27.16 16.30
CA LEU A 239 -25.25 -26.45 17.55
C LEU A 239 -24.46 -25.17 17.73
N GLN A 240 -23.29 -25.07 17.14
CA GLN A 240 -22.38 -23.91 17.28
C GLN A 240 -23.01 -22.66 16.66
N SER A 241 -23.27 -21.64 17.47
CA SER A 241 -23.79 -20.37 17.01
C SER A 241 -22.66 -19.44 16.52
N ALA A 242 -23.02 -18.43 15.72
CA ALA A 242 -22.06 -17.38 15.32
C ALA A 242 -21.48 -16.66 16.55
N LEU A 243 -22.27 -16.43 17.59
CA LEU A 243 -21.79 -15.84 18.85
C LEU A 243 -20.76 -16.74 19.56
N ASP A 244 -20.92 -18.07 19.55
CA ASP A 244 -19.95 -18.98 20.15
C ASP A 244 -18.61 -18.93 19.38
N VAL A 245 -18.65 -18.80 18.05
CA VAL A 245 -17.44 -18.59 17.21
C VAL A 245 -16.80 -17.24 17.52
N VAL A 246 -17.58 -16.17 17.64
CA VAL A 246 -17.10 -14.82 18.03
C VAL A 246 -16.34 -14.88 19.35
N ILE A 247 -16.93 -15.50 20.38
CA ILE A 247 -16.32 -15.64 21.70
C ILE A 247 -15.01 -16.45 21.61
N ASN A 248 -15.00 -17.54 20.86
CA ASN A 248 -13.80 -18.36 20.68
C ASN A 248 -12.67 -17.59 19.99
N ILE A 249 -12.96 -16.83 18.94
CA ILE A 249 -11.97 -16.00 18.23
C ILE A 249 -11.46 -14.88 19.15
N TRP A 250 -12.37 -14.21 19.87
CA TRP A 250 -11.99 -13.15 20.81
C TRP A 250 -11.05 -13.68 21.89
N ASN A 251 -11.37 -14.83 22.51
CA ASN A 251 -10.54 -15.47 23.52
C ASN A 251 -9.18 -15.95 22.97
N PHE A 252 -9.12 -16.34 21.69
CA PHE A 252 -7.87 -16.67 21.03
C PHE A 252 -6.95 -15.44 20.86
N LEU A 253 -7.52 -14.25 20.64
CA LEU A 253 -6.77 -13.03 20.39
C LEU A 253 -6.35 -12.30 21.67
N ILE A 254 -7.15 -12.41 22.73
CA ILE A 254 -6.97 -11.73 24.02
C ILE A 254 -6.65 -12.77 25.11
N GLU A 255 -5.36 -13.03 25.31
CA GLU A 255 -4.89 -14.15 26.14
C GLU A 255 -5.10 -13.96 27.65
N HIS A 256 -5.18 -12.73 28.14
CA HIS A 256 -5.22 -12.40 29.59
C HIS A 256 -6.62 -12.22 30.17
N ARG A 257 -7.67 -12.37 29.35
CA ARG A 257 -9.08 -12.24 29.73
C ARG A 257 -9.90 -13.28 28.97
N THR A 258 -11.02 -13.66 29.56
CA THR A 258 -11.95 -14.59 28.94
C THR A 258 -13.32 -13.94 28.80
N LEU A 259 -13.80 -13.86 27.56
CA LEU A 259 -15.14 -13.44 27.21
C LEU A 259 -16.08 -14.65 27.27
N GLN A 260 -17.20 -14.51 27.93
CA GLN A 260 -18.24 -15.56 28.04
C GLN A 260 -19.63 -14.95 28.21
N CYS A 261 -20.68 -15.78 28.08
CA CYS A 261 -22.04 -15.39 28.45
C CYS A 261 -22.35 -15.85 29.87
N ASP A 262 -23.02 -15.01 30.66
CA ASP A 262 -23.60 -15.37 31.92
C ASP A 262 -24.94 -16.16 31.75
N ASP A 263 -25.57 -16.56 32.86
CA ASP A 263 -26.84 -17.29 32.87
C ASP A 263 -27.99 -16.48 32.24
N SER A 264 -27.88 -15.15 32.22
CA SER A 264 -28.85 -14.26 31.62
C SER A 264 -28.51 -13.92 30.13
N ASN A 265 -27.53 -14.61 29.55
CA ASN A 265 -26.99 -14.39 28.21
C ASN A 265 -26.32 -13.01 27.99
N ASN A 266 -25.89 -12.30 29.03
CA ASN A 266 -25.08 -11.10 28.86
C ASN A 266 -23.61 -11.49 28.67
N LEU A 267 -22.90 -10.73 27.84
CA LEU A 267 -21.46 -10.87 27.70
C LEU A 267 -20.76 -10.31 28.95
N ILE A 268 -19.94 -11.13 29.55
CA ILE A 268 -19.12 -10.81 30.72
C ILE A 268 -17.67 -11.19 30.47
N LEU A 269 -16.77 -10.52 31.17
CA LEU A 269 -15.34 -10.80 31.18
C LEU A 269 -14.89 -11.31 32.51
N THR A 270 -14.01 -12.34 32.46
CA THR A 270 -13.28 -12.88 33.59
C THR A 270 -11.79 -12.90 33.28
N GLY A 271 -10.90 -13.02 34.27
CA GLY A 271 -9.46 -13.11 34.07
C GLY A 271 -8.68 -13.15 35.38
N GLU A 272 -7.40 -13.49 35.32
CA GLU A 272 -6.53 -13.69 36.49
C GLU A 272 -6.41 -12.43 37.37
N CYS A 273 -6.51 -11.23 36.80
CA CYS A 273 -6.43 -9.97 37.52
C CYS A 273 -7.79 -9.39 37.92
N VAL A 274 -8.86 -10.17 37.78
CA VAL A 274 -10.24 -9.72 38.03
C VAL A 274 -10.84 -10.55 39.18
N ASN A 275 -11.16 -9.91 40.30
CA ASN A 275 -11.93 -10.54 41.36
C ASN A 275 -13.40 -10.66 40.91
N GLY A 276 -13.75 -11.81 40.34
CA GLY A 276 -15.10 -12.09 39.82
C GLY A 276 -15.25 -11.83 38.31
N SER A 277 -16.38 -11.31 37.88
CA SER A 277 -16.67 -10.96 36.50
C SER A 277 -17.15 -9.51 36.40
N TYR A 278 -16.94 -8.89 35.23
CA TYR A 278 -17.49 -7.57 34.93
C TYR A 278 -18.17 -7.53 33.55
N PRO A 279 -19.14 -6.63 33.35
CA PRO A 279 -19.90 -6.57 32.11
C PRO A 279 -19.05 -6.16 30.91
N ALA A 280 -19.33 -6.70 29.72
CA ALA A 280 -18.60 -6.41 28.48
C ALA A 280 -18.64 -4.95 28.02
N PHE A 281 -19.61 -4.14 28.49
CA PHE A 281 -19.62 -2.71 28.16
C PHE A 281 -18.45 -1.92 28.78
N GLN A 282 -17.69 -2.53 29.69
CA GLN A 282 -16.45 -1.98 30.26
C GLN A 282 -15.18 -2.39 29.49
N MET A 283 -15.32 -3.09 28.37
CA MET A 283 -14.20 -3.37 27.45
C MET A 283 -13.51 -2.10 26.96
N SER A 284 -12.21 -2.21 26.71
CA SER A 284 -11.47 -1.20 25.96
C SER A 284 -11.98 -1.08 24.52
N ASP A 285 -11.69 0.03 23.85
CA ASP A 285 -12.13 0.25 22.47
C ASP A 285 -11.55 -0.79 21.51
N GLY A 286 -10.28 -1.20 21.68
CA GLY A 286 -9.66 -2.27 20.90
C GLY A 286 -10.37 -3.63 21.07
N GLU A 287 -10.76 -3.99 22.28
CA GLU A 287 -11.51 -5.24 22.58
C GLU A 287 -12.91 -5.22 21.95
N ARG A 288 -13.58 -4.06 21.97
CA ARG A 288 -14.91 -3.89 21.32
C ARG A 288 -14.81 -3.98 19.81
N ILE A 289 -13.75 -3.42 19.22
CA ILE A 289 -13.50 -3.48 17.78
C ILE A 289 -13.32 -4.93 17.32
N ILE A 290 -12.53 -5.72 18.03
CA ILE A 290 -12.40 -7.15 17.72
C ILE A 290 -13.77 -7.84 17.72
N LEU A 291 -14.56 -7.63 18.77
CA LEU A 291 -15.90 -8.20 18.88
C LEU A 291 -16.81 -7.78 17.71
N TYR A 292 -16.77 -6.51 17.34
CA TYR A 292 -17.53 -5.96 16.22
C TYR A 292 -17.08 -6.55 14.88
N LEU A 293 -15.77 -6.53 14.57
CA LEU A 293 -15.24 -7.01 13.30
C LEU A 293 -15.52 -8.50 13.09
N VAL A 294 -15.29 -9.32 14.13
CA VAL A 294 -15.57 -10.75 14.08
C VAL A 294 -17.06 -10.98 13.87
N GLY A 295 -17.93 -10.28 14.60
CA GLY A 295 -19.38 -10.39 14.45
C GLY A 295 -19.86 -10.01 13.05
N ARG A 296 -19.37 -8.91 12.49
CA ARG A 296 -19.71 -8.45 11.13
C ARG A 296 -19.32 -9.46 10.06
N VAL A 297 -18.08 -9.99 10.13
CA VAL A 297 -17.57 -10.96 9.16
C VAL A 297 -18.32 -12.28 9.23
N LEU A 298 -18.63 -12.77 10.44
CA LEU A 298 -19.36 -14.03 10.60
C LEU A 298 -20.84 -13.93 10.21
N LEU A 299 -21.45 -12.76 10.32
CA LEU A 299 -22.82 -12.49 9.87
C LEU A 299 -22.93 -12.17 8.37
N ALA A 300 -21.81 -12.05 7.65
CA ALA A 300 -21.84 -11.84 6.21
C ALA A 300 -22.50 -13.02 5.48
N PRO A 301 -23.19 -12.81 4.34
CA PRO A 301 -23.76 -13.88 3.53
C PRO A 301 -22.73 -14.94 3.14
N GLU A 302 -23.18 -16.11 2.75
CA GLU A 302 -22.32 -17.13 2.17
C GLU A 302 -21.75 -16.66 0.82
N ARG A 303 -20.47 -16.94 0.60
CA ARG A 303 -19.73 -16.53 -0.62
C ARG A 303 -19.75 -15.03 -0.88
N ALA A 304 -19.77 -14.25 0.21
CA ALA A 304 -19.84 -12.79 0.15
C ALA A 304 -18.51 -12.16 -0.26
N LEU A 305 -18.61 -10.96 -0.87
CA LEU A 305 -17.49 -10.02 -0.96
C LEU A 305 -17.45 -9.19 0.34
N ILE A 306 -16.37 -9.31 1.10
CA ILE A 306 -16.18 -8.60 2.37
C ILE A 306 -15.16 -7.48 2.12
N ILE A 307 -15.63 -6.24 2.11
CA ILE A 307 -14.82 -5.06 1.87
C ILE A 307 -14.51 -4.38 3.20
N ILE A 308 -13.24 -4.14 3.49
CA ILE A 308 -12.77 -3.55 4.74
C ILE A 308 -11.97 -2.29 4.46
N ASP A 309 -12.45 -1.15 4.96
CA ASP A 309 -11.72 0.11 4.92
C ASP A 309 -10.89 0.28 6.19
N GLU A 310 -9.57 0.45 6.03
CA GLU A 310 -8.56 0.58 7.09
C GLU A 310 -8.62 -0.59 8.12
N PRO A 311 -8.30 -1.83 7.71
CA PRO A 311 -8.40 -3.03 8.56
C PRO A 311 -7.49 -2.99 9.80
N GLU A 312 -6.43 -2.18 9.79
CA GLU A 312 -5.47 -1.98 10.87
C GLU A 312 -5.93 -0.97 11.93
N MET A 313 -6.96 -0.19 11.62
CA MET A 313 -7.36 0.94 12.46
C MET A 313 -7.85 0.49 13.83
N TYR A 314 -7.37 1.17 14.88
CA TYR A 314 -7.67 0.94 16.30
C TYR A 314 -7.17 -0.40 16.89
N LEU A 315 -6.43 -1.21 16.14
CA LEU A 315 -5.88 -2.47 16.60
C LEU A 315 -4.36 -2.41 16.78
N HIS A 316 -3.85 -3.15 17.76
CA HIS A 316 -2.41 -3.30 17.91
C HIS A 316 -1.88 -4.22 16.80
N LYS A 317 -0.72 -3.90 16.23
CA LYS A 317 -0.12 -4.63 15.09
C LYS A 317 -0.03 -6.14 15.30
N THR A 318 0.28 -6.59 16.53
CA THR A 318 0.39 -8.03 16.86
C THR A 318 -0.95 -8.78 16.77
N ILE A 319 -2.06 -8.05 16.89
CA ILE A 319 -3.42 -8.63 16.85
C ILE A 319 -3.98 -8.60 15.44
N VAL A 320 -3.66 -7.56 14.66
CA VAL A 320 -4.20 -7.35 13.29
C VAL A 320 -4.02 -8.60 12.42
N ASP A 321 -2.78 -9.09 12.31
CA ASP A 321 -2.48 -10.24 11.47
C ASP A 321 -3.17 -11.52 11.97
N LYS A 322 -3.15 -11.77 13.29
CA LYS A 322 -3.83 -12.92 13.89
C LYS A 322 -5.34 -12.88 13.63
N LEU A 323 -5.95 -11.69 13.76
CA LEU A 323 -7.39 -11.49 13.55
C LEU A 323 -7.78 -11.81 12.11
N TRP A 324 -7.14 -11.16 11.12
CA TRP A 324 -7.53 -11.32 9.72
C TRP A 324 -7.22 -12.73 9.20
N ASN A 325 -6.07 -13.33 9.57
CA ASN A 325 -5.79 -14.74 9.24
C ASN A 325 -6.86 -15.68 9.77
N LYS A 326 -7.34 -15.42 11.01
CA LYS A 326 -8.38 -16.25 11.62
C LYS A 326 -9.73 -16.06 10.93
N LEU A 327 -10.09 -14.84 10.55
CA LEU A 327 -11.35 -14.54 9.86
C LEU A 327 -11.36 -15.08 8.43
N GLU A 328 -10.26 -14.94 7.69
CA GLU A 328 -10.10 -15.52 6.35
C GLU A 328 -10.19 -17.05 6.40
N TRP A 329 -9.65 -17.66 7.45
CA TRP A 329 -9.79 -19.09 7.69
C TRP A 329 -11.24 -19.53 7.99
N GLU A 330 -11.96 -18.80 8.83
CA GLU A 330 -13.36 -19.11 9.18
C GLU A 330 -14.31 -18.89 7.98
N ARG A 331 -14.02 -17.93 7.13
CA ARG A 331 -14.84 -17.53 5.98
C ARG A 331 -14.10 -17.72 4.65
N ARG A 332 -13.53 -18.92 4.45
CA ARG A 332 -12.88 -19.31 3.17
C ARG A 332 -13.84 -19.33 1.98
N ASP A 333 -15.14 -19.31 2.26
CA ASP A 333 -16.19 -19.18 1.26
C ASP A 333 -16.29 -17.77 0.69
N CYS A 334 -15.72 -16.77 1.37
CA CYS A 334 -15.79 -15.34 1.04
C CYS A 334 -14.50 -14.83 0.41
N ILE A 335 -14.61 -13.72 -0.30
CA ILE A 335 -13.47 -12.96 -0.82
C ILE A 335 -13.31 -11.70 0.02
N PHE A 336 -12.09 -11.45 0.49
CA PHE A 336 -11.74 -10.26 1.28
C PHE A 336 -11.08 -9.22 0.40
N LEU A 337 -11.62 -8.01 0.43
CA LEU A 337 -11.06 -6.83 -0.23
C LEU A 337 -10.68 -5.79 0.81
N TYR A 338 -9.39 -5.60 1.01
CA TYR A 338 -8.85 -4.64 1.98
C TYR A 338 -8.47 -3.33 1.29
N LEU A 339 -8.94 -2.22 1.82
CA LEU A 339 -8.54 -0.87 1.42
C LEU A 339 -7.67 -0.30 2.54
N THR A 340 -6.38 -0.13 2.32
CA THR A 340 -5.44 0.27 3.38
C THR A 340 -4.42 1.30 2.94
N HIS A 341 -3.84 2.01 3.88
CA HIS A 341 -2.63 2.80 3.69
C HIS A 341 -1.43 2.18 4.43
N ASP A 342 -1.65 1.15 5.26
CA ASP A 342 -0.57 0.46 5.99
C ASP A 342 0.09 -0.59 5.09
N LEU A 343 1.34 -0.29 4.72
CA LEU A 343 2.15 -1.13 3.84
C LEU A 343 2.60 -2.42 4.51
N GLN A 344 2.74 -2.43 5.84
CA GLN A 344 3.10 -3.63 6.59
C GLN A 344 1.93 -4.61 6.60
N PHE A 345 0.71 -4.09 6.83
CA PHE A 345 -0.51 -4.89 6.70
C PHE A 345 -0.63 -5.47 5.27
N ALA A 346 -0.45 -4.64 4.24
CA ALA A 346 -0.53 -5.11 2.85
C ALA A 346 0.49 -6.21 2.55
N ALA A 347 1.75 -6.06 3.00
CA ALA A 347 2.80 -7.05 2.79
C ALA A 347 2.58 -8.35 3.57
N SER A 348 1.89 -8.31 4.73
CA SER A 348 1.62 -9.50 5.55
C SER A 348 0.47 -10.38 5.01
N ARG A 349 -0.31 -9.90 4.04
CA ARG A 349 -1.44 -10.64 3.46
C ARG A 349 -1.01 -11.51 2.29
N ASP A 350 -1.46 -12.77 2.28
CA ASP A 350 -1.41 -13.65 1.10
C ASP A 350 -2.62 -13.32 0.22
N ALA A 351 -2.46 -12.30 -0.62
CA ALA A 351 -3.53 -11.70 -1.39
C ALA A 351 -2.96 -10.99 -2.63
N LYS A 352 -3.77 -10.85 -3.68
CA LYS A 352 -3.46 -10.01 -4.82
C LYS A 352 -3.29 -8.55 -4.36
N LYS A 353 -2.27 -7.86 -4.83
CA LYS A 353 -1.96 -6.50 -4.42
C LYS A 353 -2.15 -5.52 -5.56
N CYS A 354 -2.91 -4.48 -5.30
CA CYS A 354 -3.21 -3.40 -6.21
C CYS A 354 -2.90 -2.05 -5.58
N TRP A 355 -2.60 -1.08 -6.41
CA TRP A 355 -2.25 0.26 -5.98
C TRP A 355 -3.16 1.31 -6.63
N ILE A 356 -3.73 2.22 -5.79
CA ILE A 356 -4.45 3.40 -6.29
C ILE A 356 -3.41 4.46 -6.69
N ARG A 357 -3.18 4.57 -7.98
CA ARG A 357 -2.24 5.52 -8.57
C ARG A 357 -2.73 6.96 -8.49
N SER A 358 -3.99 7.18 -8.87
CA SER A 358 -4.61 8.51 -8.86
C SER A 358 -6.12 8.40 -8.58
N PHE A 359 -6.66 9.49 -8.06
CA PHE A 359 -8.08 9.67 -7.84
C PHE A 359 -8.51 11.02 -8.42
N GLU A 360 -9.48 11.02 -9.30
CA GLU A 360 -10.16 12.20 -9.81
C GLU A 360 -11.57 12.24 -9.21
N TYR A 361 -11.84 13.30 -8.44
CA TYR A 361 -13.16 13.49 -7.84
C TYR A 361 -14.25 13.60 -8.93
N PRO A 362 -15.45 13.04 -8.79
CA PRO A 362 -15.98 12.42 -7.56
C PRO A 362 -15.69 10.92 -7.41
N SER A 363 -15.40 10.15 -8.48
CA SER A 363 -15.48 8.68 -8.42
C SER A 363 -14.59 7.95 -9.42
N LYS A 364 -13.53 8.56 -9.94
CA LYS A 364 -12.64 7.92 -10.92
C LYS A 364 -11.31 7.56 -10.29
N TRP A 365 -11.09 6.26 -10.10
CA TRP A 365 -9.84 5.69 -9.59
C TRP A 365 -9.04 5.05 -10.71
N ASN A 366 -7.75 5.31 -10.75
CA ASN A 366 -6.80 4.56 -11.57
C ASN A 366 -6.09 3.55 -10.66
N ILE A 367 -6.35 2.26 -10.87
CA ILE A 367 -5.84 1.16 -10.05
C ILE A 367 -4.98 0.27 -10.93
N GLU A 368 -3.80 -0.07 -10.45
CA GLU A 368 -2.83 -0.91 -11.14
C GLU A 368 -2.45 -2.09 -10.25
N GLU A 369 -2.28 -3.27 -10.84
CA GLU A 369 -1.78 -4.45 -10.13
C GLU A 369 -0.28 -4.35 -9.91
N ILE A 370 0.18 -4.69 -8.71
CA ILE A 370 1.59 -4.74 -8.37
C ILE A 370 2.13 -6.11 -8.77
N GLN A 371 2.94 -6.13 -9.83
CA GLN A 371 3.57 -7.35 -10.32
C GLN A 371 4.81 -7.71 -9.49
N ASP A 372 5.19 -8.99 -9.50
CA ASP A 372 6.44 -9.46 -8.91
C ASP A 372 7.64 -8.68 -9.44
N ASN A 373 8.46 -8.15 -8.53
CA ASN A 373 9.60 -7.32 -8.85
C ASN A 373 10.85 -7.79 -8.08
N VAL A 374 12.04 -7.40 -8.57
CA VAL A 374 13.32 -7.61 -7.89
C VAL A 374 13.38 -6.83 -6.56
N ILE A 375 12.62 -5.73 -6.47
CA ILE A 375 12.49 -4.93 -5.25
C ILE A 375 11.60 -5.68 -4.27
N PRO A 376 12.02 -5.86 -3.00
CA PRO A 376 11.16 -6.43 -1.96
C PRO A 376 9.81 -5.70 -1.89
N GLU A 377 8.73 -6.45 -1.78
CA GLU A 377 7.36 -5.95 -1.89
C GLU A 377 7.05 -4.80 -0.91
N GLU A 378 7.47 -4.92 0.35
CA GLU A 378 7.29 -3.87 1.37
C GLU A 378 7.96 -2.56 0.94
N LEU A 379 9.17 -2.66 0.38
CA LEU A 379 9.90 -1.50 -0.12
C LEU A 379 9.23 -0.90 -1.35
N LEU A 380 8.78 -1.75 -2.29
CA LEU A 380 8.09 -1.34 -3.50
C LEU A 380 6.80 -0.56 -3.17
N LEU A 381 5.96 -1.08 -2.29
CA LEU A 381 4.73 -0.43 -1.83
C LEU A 381 5.01 0.95 -1.23
N LYS A 382 6.05 1.06 -0.39
CA LYS A 382 6.47 2.33 0.20
C LYS A 382 6.89 3.36 -0.84
N LEU A 383 7.61 2.92 -1.87
CA LEU A 383 8.12 3.79 -2.93
C LEU A 383 7.02 4.25 -3.89
N LEU A 384 6.08 3.37 -4.25
CA LEU A 384 4.92 3.71 -5.08
C LEU A 384 4.03 4.79 -4.45
N GLY A 385 3.96 4.85 -3.12
CA GLY A 385 3.28 5.93 -2.38
C GLY A 385 4.02 7.26 -2.34
N SER A 386 5.29 7.32 -2.76
CA SER A 386 6.08 8.54 -2.75
C SER A 386 5.75 9.44 -3.95
N ARG A 387 5.58 10.74 -3.69
CA ARG A 387 5.44 11.78 -4.74
C ARG A 387 6.78 12.43 -5.10
N LYS A 388 7.83 12.19 -4.29
CA LYS A 388 9.18 12.70 -4.51
C LYS A 388 9.96 11.73 -5.40
N LYS A 389 11.00 12.23 -6.08
CA LYS A 389 12.02 11.40 -6.72
C LYS A 389 12.63 10.46 -5.68
N ILE A 390 13.05 9.27 -6.08
CA ILE A 390 13.64 8.27 -5.19
C ILE A 390 15.14 8.24 -5.41
N LEU A 391 15.92 8.26 -4.32
CA LEU A 391 17.36 8.08 -4.37
C LEU A 391 17.74 6.82 -3.57
N PHE A 392 18.11 5.76 -4.27
CA PHE A 392 18.72 4.59 -3.66
C PHE A 392 20.19 4.88 -3.35
N CYS A 393 20.63 4.58 -2.13
CA CYS A 393 22.02 4.72 -1.70
C CYS A 393 22.48 3.49 -0.92
N GLU A 394 23.81 3.29 -0.80
CA GLU A 394 24.37 2.23 0.02
C GLU A 394 24.15 2.48 1.51
N GLY A 395 24.21 1.42 2.31
CA GLY A 395 24.15 1.49 3.76
C GLY A 395 22.80 1.10 4.36
N LYS A 396 22.64 1.39 5.65
CA LYS A 396 21.43 1.09 6.44
C LYS A 396 20.69 2.36 6.82
N ARG A 397 19.47 2.22 7.24
CA ARG A 397 18.68 3.33 7.79
C ARG A 397 19.42 3.97 8.97
N ASN A 398 19.53 5.30 8.98
CA ASN A 398 20.29 6.09 9.95
C ASN A 398 21.82 5.93 9.88
N SER A 399 22.38 5.31 8.83
CA SER A 399 23.83 5.35 8.56
C SER A 399 24.29 6.77 8.26
N LEU A 400 25.62 6.97 8.21
CA LEU A 400 26.21 8.25 7.83
C LEU A 400 25.77 8.64 6.41
N ASP A 401 25.77 7.66 5.49
CA ASP A 401 25.37 7.82 4.09
C ASP A 401 23.95 8.34 3.97
N SER A 402 22.98 7.68 4.61
CA SER A 402 21.59 8.11 4.57
C SER A 402 21.40 9.52 5.12
N LYS A 403 22.11 9.87 6.19
CA LYS A 403 22.00 11.17 6.84
C LYS A 403 22.59 12.31 6.01
N ILE A 404 23.70 12.08 5.31
CA ILE A 404 24.31 13.11 4.45
C ILE A 404 23.46 13.29 3.18
N PHE A 405 22.94 12.21 2.59
CA PHE A 405 22.09 12.31 1.42
C PHE A 405 20.72 12.92 1.74
N GLU A 406 20.14 12.68 2.91
CA GLU A 406 18.94 13.40 3.39
C GLU A 406 19.17 14.92 3.51
N LEU A 407 20.38 15.33 3.90
CA LEU A 407 20.75 16.74 3.97
C LEU A 407 20.97 17.36 2.59
N LEU A 408 21.57 16.61 1.66
CA LEU A 408 21.93 17.11 0.34
C LEU A 408 20.74 17.13 -0.63
N PHE A 409 19.85 16.14 -0.56
CA PHE A 409 18.79 15.88 -1.53
C PHE A 409 17.40 15.97 -0.88
N GLU A 410 17.03 17.16 -0.40
CA GLU A 410 15.74 17.40 0.31
C GLU A 410 14.51 17.07 -0.56
N ASP A 411 14.62 17.15 -1.89
CA ASP A 411 13.55 16.86 -2.85
C ASP A 411 13.41 15.37 -3.19
N TYR A 412 14.28 14.52 -2.61
CA TYR A 412 14.26 13.08 -2.83
C TYR A 412 13.77 12.32 -1.61
N THR A 413 13.20 11.14 -1.86
CA THR A 413 13.02 10.11 -0.85
C THR A 413 14.27 9.25 -0.78
N ILE A 414 15.09 9.45 0.25
CA ILE A 414 16.34 8.68 0.42
C ILE A 414 16.01 7.28 0.90
N THR A 415 16.48 6.29 0.16
CA THR A 415 16.19 4.88 0.40
C THR A 415 17.50 4.10 0.47
N PRO A 416 18.06 3.93 1.68
CA PRO A 416 19.27 3.13 1.85
C PRO A 416 18.97 1.64 1.60
N VAL A 417 19.87 1.00 0.83
CA VAL A 417 19.88 -0.42 0.52
C VAL A 417 21.27 -0.99 0.81
N GLU A 418 21.37 -2.31 1.06
CA GLU A 418 22.56 -2.83 1.72
C GLU A 418 23.85 -2.71 0.90
N THR A 419 23.78 -2.91 -0.43
CA THR A 419 24.97 -3.02 -1.27
C THR A 419 24.87 -2.16 -2.54
N CYS A 420 26.03 -1.82 -3.13
CA CYS A 420 26.15 -1.20 -4.45
C CYS A 420 25.36 -1.95 -5.52
N LYS A 421 25.38 -3.29 -5.49
CA LYS A 421 24.63 -4.13 -6.42
C LYS A 421 23.13 -3.94 -6.27
N ASP A 422 22.61 -3.78 -5.05
CA ASP A 422 21.21 -3.54 -4.78
C ASP A 422 20.80 -2.14 -5.24
N VAL A 423 21.65 -1.12 -5.03
CA VAL A 423 21.41 0.22 -5.58
C VAL A 423 21.20 0.16 -7.09
N ILE A 424 22.11 -0.50 -7.81
CA ILE A 424 22.04 -0.64 -9.27
C ILE A 424 20.78 -1.39 -9.69
N ASN A 425 20.51 -2.55 -9.05
CA ASN A 425 19.39 -3.40 -9.41
C ASN A 425 18.04 -2.73 -9.13
N PHE A 426 17.88 -2.12 -7.95
CA PHE A 426 16.61 -1.48 -7.56
C PHE A 426 16.32 -0.23 -8.38
N THR A 427 17.35 0.57 -8.69
CA THR A 427 17.19 1.72 -9.59
C THR A 427 16.68 1.28 -10.97
N LYS A 428 17.30 0.25 -11.54
CA LYS A 428 16.88 -0.30 -12.85
C LYS A 428 15.49 -0.92 -12.81
N ALA A 429 15.19 -1.70 -11.76
CA ALA A 429 13.93 -2.39 -11.61
C ALA A 429 12.78 -1.38 -11.42
N PHE A 430 12.96 -0.37 -10.57
CA PHE A 430 11.95 0.66 -10.35
C PHE A 430 11.65 1.46 -11.62
N ASN A 431 12.68 1.88 -12.35
CA ASN A 431 12.50 2.65 -13.58
C ASN A 431 11.92 1.83 -14.76
N LYS A 432 11.84 0.50 -14.65
CA LYS A 432 11.14 -0.37 -15.61
C LYS A 432 9.65 -0.52 -15.31
N ILE A 433 9.18 -0.14 -14.14
CA ILE A 433 7.76 -0.22 -13.80
C ILE A 433 7.02 0.78 -14.69
N PRO A 434 6.07 0.32 -15.53
CA PRO A 434 5.35 1.21 -16.43
C PRO A 434 4.55 2.23 -15.63
N ASN A 435 4.48 3.45 -16.15
CA ASN A 435 3.61 4.49 -15.64
C ASN A 435 3.87 5.00 -14.21
N THR A 436 5.03 4.78 -13.62
CA THR A 436 5.38 5.40 -12.32
C THR A 436 5.49 6.93 -12.46
N VAL A 437 4.91 7.67 -11.50
CA VAL A 437 5.04 9.14 -11.42
C VAL A 437 6.44 9.53 -10.94
N ALA A 438 6.96 8.80 -9.95
CA ALA A 438 8.28 9.02 -9.42
C ALA A 438 9.35 8.35 -10.30
N LYS A 439 10.49 9.01 -10.45
CA LYS A 439 11.68 8.49 -11.11
C LYS A 439 12.71 8.09 -10.05
N ALA A 440 13.38 6.97 -10.23
CA ALA A 440 14.39 6.50 -9.31
C ALA A 440 15.79 6.75 -9.84
N TYR A 441 16.66 7.15 -8.94
CA TYR A 441 18.09 7.37 -9.14
C TYR A 441 18.86 6.52 -8.14
N GLY A 442 20.06 6.10 -8.51
CA GLY A 442 20.99 5.43 -7.61
C GLY A 442 22.21 6.28 -7.36
N ILE A 443 22.77 6.18 -6.16
CA ILE A 443 24.07 6.77 -5.83
C ILE A 443 24.94 5.74 -5.16
N ILE A 444 26.16 5.58 -5.64
CA ILE A 444 27.14 4.60 -5.19
C ILE A 444 28.49 5.26 -4.89
N ASP A 445 29.25 4.63 -4.02
CA ASP A 445 30.65 4.98 -3.82
C ASP A 445 31.42 4.84 -5.14
N ARG A 446 32.39 5.73 -5.37
CA ARG A 446 33.24 5.63 -6.55
C ARG A 446 34.13 4.40 -6.50
N ASP A 447 34.59 4.05 -5.32
CA ASP A 447 35.44 2.90 -5.06
C ASP A 447 36.57 2.73 -6.11
N PHE A 448 36.70 1.53 -6.65
CA PHE A 448 37.65 1.18 -7.71
C PHE A 448 37.01 1.07 -9.10
N HIS A 449 35.82 1.69 -9.31
CA HIS A 449 35.17 1.70 -10.61
C HIS A 449 35.98 2.51 -11.65
N SER A 450 36.04 1.99 -12.89
CA SER A 450 36.62 2.74 -14.00
C SER A 450 35.66 3.83 -14.52
N GLU A 451 36.18 4.87 -15.15
CA GLU A 451 35.37 5.94 -15.77
C GLU A 451 34.36 5.36 -16.77
N GLU A 452 34.76 4.34 -17.55
CA GLU A 452 33.86 3.68 -18.51
C GLU A 452 32.71 2.96 -17.81
N GLN A 453 32.96 2.33 -16.65
CA GLN A 453 31.92 1.68 -15.85
C GLN A 453 30.96 2.70 -15.26
N LEU A 454 31.48 3.81 -14.72
CA LEU A 454 30.66 4.87 -14.16
C LEU A 454 29.78 5.55 -15.22
N GLU A 455 30.30 5.77 -16.43
CA GLU A 455 29.52 6.35 -17.52
C GLU A 455 28.38 5.40 -17.98
N LYS A 456 28.62 4.08 -18.04
CA LYS A 456 27.56 3.09 -18.31
C LYS A 456 26.49 3.06 -17.23
N LEU A 457 26.86 3.25 -15.97
CA LEU A 457 25.92 3.30 -14.85
C LEU A 457 25.11 4.60 -14.88
N LYS A 458 25.74 5.72 -15.22
CA LYS A 458 25.09 7.02 -15.37
C LYS A 458 23.96 7.00 -16.42
N GLN A 459 24.15 6.29 -17.55
CA GLN A 459 23.11 6.07 -18.55
C GLN A 459 21.89 5.29 -17.99
N GLN A 460 22.04 4.63 -16.85
CA GLN A 460 21.01 3.86 -16.15
C GLN A 460 20.48 4.58 -14.91
N ASN A 461 20.72 5.90 -14.81
CA ASN A 461 20.38 6.75 -13.66
C ASN A 461 21.07 6.33 -12.34
N VAL A 462 22.24 5.72 -12.42
CA VAL A 462 23.08 5.40 -11.26
C VAL A 462 24.33 6.26 -11.33
N PHE A 463 24.55 7.09 -10.33
CA PHE A 463 25.60 8.09 -10.25
C PHE A 463 26.61 7.76 -9.17
N SER A 464 27.79 8.34 -9.26
CA SER A 464 28.79 8.40 -8.21
C SER A 464 29.25 9.84 -8.03
N TYR A 465 30.00 10.10 -6.99
CA TYR A 465 30.59 11.40 -6.70
C TYR A 465 32.11 11.38 -6.86
N ASP A 466 32.74 12.56 -6.96
CA ASP A 466 34.18 12.71 -7.29
C ASP A 466 35.12 12.53 -6.07
N VAL A 467 34.73 11.67 -5.11
CA VAL A 467 35.60 11.17 -4.03
C VAL A 467 35.41 9.65 -3.92
N ALA A 468 36.37 8.93 -3.30
CA ALA A 468 36.37 7.46 -3.28
C ALA A 468 35.17 6.88 -2.53
N GLU A 469 34.88 7.38 -1.34
CA GLU A 469 33.82 6.95 -0.43
C GLU A 469 33.10 8.15 0.17
N VAL A 470 31.91 7.93 0.72
CA VAL A 470 31.10 9.00 1.33
C VAL A 470 31.84 9.72 2.46
N GLU A 471 32.66 9.01 3.22
CA GLU A 471 33.47 9.59 4.28
C GLU A 471 34.46 10.63 3.78
N ASN A 472 34.93 10.50 2.54
CA ASN A 472 35.86 11.44 1.93
C ASN A 472 35.21 12.80 1.57
N LEU A 473 33.88 12.90 1.59
CA LEU A 473 33.17 14.18 1.47
C LEU A 473 33.56 15.15 2.60
N PHE A 474 33.82 14.61 3.78
CA PHE A 474 34.24 15.41 4.94
C PHE A 474 35.74 15.80 4.90
N LEU A 475 36.50 15.28 3.93
CA LEU A 475 37.91 15.63 3.72
C LEU A 475 38.07 16.73 2.66
N LEU A 476 36.99 17.23 2.08
CA LEU A 476 37.04 18.37 1.16
C LEU A 476 37.61 19.59 1.89
N PRO A 477 38.61 20.32 1.31
CA PRO A 477 39.29 21.44 1.96
C PRO A 477 38.31 22.47 2.51
N ASP A 478 37.32 22.87 1.72
CA ASP A 478 36.32 23.86 2.11
C ASP A 478 35.47 23.40 3.31
N VAL A 479 35.18 22.08 3.42
CA VAL A 479 34.46 21.52 4.57
C VAL A 479 35.30 21.55 5.83
N ILE A 480 36.60 21.20 5.74
CA ILE A 480 37.54 21.25 6.87
C ILE A 480 37.72 22.69 7.37
N ILE A 481 37.97 23.65 6.44
CA ILE A 481 38.13 25.07 6.77
C ILE A 481 36.85 25.63 7.39
N GLY A 482 35.68 25.33 6.81
CA GLY A 482 34.39 25.77 7.35
C GLY A 482 34.11 25.19 8.75
N PHE A 483 34.43 23.93 8.97
CA PHE A 483 34.31 23.28 10.27
C PHE A 483 35.25 23.92 11.32
N ALA A 484 36.52 24.15 10.98
CA ALA A 484 37.48 24.82 11.86
C ALA A 484 36.99 26.23 12.27
N LYS A 485 36.53 27.01 11.29
CA LYS A 485 35.95 28.34 11.51
C LYS A 485 34.71 28.28 12.44
N TYR A 486 33.83 27.29 12.23
CA TYR A 486 32.65 27.06 13.09
C TYR A 486 33.05 26.75 14.54
N LYS A 487 34.18 26.06 14.73
CA LYS A 487 34.76 25.74 16.04
C LYS A 487 35.61 26.85 16.64
N ASN A 488 35.87 27.94 15.90
CA ASN A 488 36.84 28.98 16.25
C ASN A 488 38.27 28.43 16.50
N GLU A 489 38.66 27.45 15.67
CA GLU A 489 39.99 26.83 15.70
C GLU A 489 40.82 27.27 14.48
N GLU A 490 42.15 27.44 14.65
CA GLU A 490 43.06 27.68 13.54
C GLU A 490 43.23 26.40 12.72
N CYS A 491 43.31 26.54 11.38
CA CYS A 491 43.44 25.42 10.47
C CYS A 491 44.51 25.70 9.40
N ASP A 492 45.62 24.95 9.48
CA ASP A 492 46.55 24.84 8.38
C ASP A 492 46.13 23.69 7.46
N ILE A 493 45.38 24.03 6.43
CA ILE A 493 44.84 23.03 5.50
C ILE A 493 45.94 22.30 4.73
N ASP A 494 47.11 22.94 4.49
CA ASP A 494 48.20 22.32 3.75
C ASP A 494 48.94 21.29 4.59
N GLU A 495 49.02 21.46 5.91
CA GLU A 495 49.51 20.46 6.84
C GLU A 495 48.60 19.21 6.82
N ILE A 496 47.28 19.42 6.86
CA ILE A 496 46.29 18.31 6.80
C ILE A 496 46.39 17.57 5.47
N LYS A 497 46.42 18.29 4.34
CA LYS A 497 46.57 17.70 3.00
C LYS A 497 47.87 16.87 2.91
N THR A 498 48.96 17.41 3.43
CA THR A 498 50.26 16.73 3.43
C THR A 498 50.19 15.44 4.26
N SER A 499 49.55 15.48 5.43
CA SER A 499 49.37 14.32 6.29
C SER A 499 48.54 13.20 5.63
N ILE A 500 47.48 13.56 4.89
CA ILE A 500 46.66 12.59 4.14
C ILE A 500 47.46 12.01 2.95
N LEU A 501 48.21 12.81 2.22
CA LEU A 501 49.07 12.33 1.12
C LEU A 501 50.17 11.38 1.61
N ASN A 502 50.78 11.67 2.77
CA ASN A 502 51.76 10.77 3.38
C ASN A 502 51.14 9.43 3.78
N LYS A 503 49.93 9.46 4.29
CA LYS A 503 49.20 8.21 4.61
C LYS A 503 48.83 7.43 3.35
N PHE A 504 48.46 8.11 2.26
CA PHE A 504 48.21 7.50 0.95
C PHE A 504 49.46 6.82 0.40
N GLU A 505 50.64 7.45 0.53
CA GLU A 505 51.94 6.87 0.14
C GLU A 505 52.22 5.58 0.94
N GLN A 506 51.94 5.58 2.24
CA GLN A 506 52.11 4.39 3.08
C GLN A 506 51.19 3.22 2.66
N ASP A 507 49.95 3.51 2.30
CA ASP A 507 48.95 2.51 1.93
C ASP A 507 48.94 2.18 0.42
N LYS A 508 49.82 2.82 -0.39
CA LYS A 508 49.84 2.76 -1.85
C LYS A 508 49.75 1.35 -2.41
N GLN A 509 50.58 0.41 -1.91
CA GLN A 509 50.62 -0.97 -2.42
C GLN A 509 49.30 -1.70 -2.19
N SER A 510 48.64 -1.48 -1.05
CA SER A 510 47.33 -2.05 -0.76
C SER A 510 46.27 -1.48 -1.70
N GLN A 511 46.27 -0.18 -1.95
CA GLN A 511 45.33 0.51 -2.85
C GLN A 511 45.48 0.04 -4.30
N ILE A 512 46.72 -0.17 -4.77
CA ILE A 512 46.98 -0.68 -6.11
C ILE A 512 46.48 -2.13 -6.23
N SER A 513 46.76 -2.98 -5.24
CA SER A 513 46.32 -4.37 -5.24
C SER A 513 44.80 -4.51 -5.26
N GLN A 514 44.08 -3.69 -4.46
CA GLN A 514 42.63 -3.69 -4.43
C GLN A 514 42.02 -3.19 -5.75
N TYR A 515 42.59 -2.13 -6.35
CA TYR A 515 42.19 -1.64 -7.67
C TYR A 515 42.37 -2.72 -8.75
N VAL A 516 43.55 -3.37 -8.83
CA VAL A 516 43.82 -4.38 -9.82
C VAL A 516 42.89 -5.60 -9.64
N SER A 517 42.64 -6.02 -8.39
CA SER A 517 41.68 -7.08 -8.08
C SER A 517 40.28 -6.75 -8.52
N SER A 518 39.84 -5.50 -8.29
CA SER A 518 38.51 -5.03 -8.74
C SER A 518 38.43 -4.98 -10.27
N ALA A 519 39.45 -4.49 -10.96
CA ALA A 519 39.51 -4.46 -12.42
C ALA A 519 39.45 -5.85 -13.05
N ILE A 520 40.19 -6.82 -12.49
CA ILE A 520 40.17 -8.24 -12.92
C ILE A 520 38.77 -8.83 -12.74
N ASN A 521 38.14 -8.61 -11.57
CA ASN A 521 36.81 -9.12 -11.29
C ASN A 521 35.75 -8.51 -12.22
N ALA A 522 35.86 -7.21 -12.51
CA ALA A 522 34.97 -6.53 -13.44
C ALA A 522 35.10 -7.06 -14.86
N TYR A 523 36.33 -7.27 -15.33
CA TYR A 523 36.61 -7.85 -16.64
C TYR A 523 36.10 -9.29 -16.72
N PHE A 524 36.33 -10.12 -15.69
CA PHE A 524 35.82 -11.49 -15.60
C PHE A 524 34.30 -11.57 -15.76
N LYS A 525 33.55 -10.67 -15.07
CA LYS A 525 32.08 -10.60 -15.16
C LYS A 525 31.59 -10.11 -16.52
N SER A 526 32.27 -9.15 -17.12
CA SER A 526 31.86 -8.54 -18.40
C SER A 526 32.17 -9.43 -19.62
N SER A 527 33.19 -10.28 -19.52
CA SER A 527 33.66 -11.09 -20.63
C SER A 527 32.94 -12.45 -20.75
N HIS A 528 31.96 -12.73 -19.90
CA HIS A 528 31.19 -13.99 -19.89
C HIS A 528 32.04 -15.26 -19.89
N ILE A 529 33.19 -15.23 -19.26
CA ILE A 529 34.22 -16.29 -19.29
C ILE A 529 33.71 -17.63 -18.76
N SER A 530 32.76 -17.56 -17.82
CA SER A 530 32.13 -18.75 -17.23
C SER A 530 30.95 -19.30 -18.07
N VAL A 531 30.66 -18.72 -19.23
CA VAL A 531 29.54 -19.13 -20.08
C VAL A 531 30.06 -20.02 -21.21
N GLY A 532 29.57 -21.25 -21.28
CA GLY A 532 29.84 -22.21 -22.35
C GLY A 532 28.95 -23.44 -22.18
N ASN A 533 28.48 -23.99 -23.31
CA ASN A 533 27.63 -25.19 -23.32
C ASN A 533 28.43 -26.49 -23.26
N LYS A 534 29.76 -26.40 -23.47
CA LYS A 534 30.70 -27.51 -23.47
C LYS A 534 31.94 -27.16 -22.68
N LYS A 535 32.64 -28.17 -22.16
CA LYS A 535 33.86 -28.01 -21.38
C LYS A 535 34.92 -27.23 -22.17
N GLU A 536 35.13 -27.59 -23.44
CA GLU A 536 36.12 -26.99 -24.33
C GLU A 536 35.88 -25.47 -24.54
N GLU A 537 34.61 -25.04 -24.60
CA GLU A 537 34.24 -23.62 -24.73
C GLU A 537 34.61 -22.85 -23.45
N VAL A 538 34.33 -23.41 -22.29
CA VAL A 538 34.69 -22.81 -21.00
C VAL A 538 36.20 -22.68 -20.86
N GLU A 539 36.96 -23.74 -21.23
CA GLU A 539 38.42 -23.71 -21.21
C GLU A 539 38.99 -22.67 -22.17
N GLN A 540 38.48 -22.59 -23.40
CA GLN A 540 38.92 -21.57 -24.39
C GLN A 540 38.64 -20.15 -23.89
N ASN A 541 37.44 -19.87 -23.35
CA ASN A 541 37.11 -18.57 -22.81
C ASN A 541 38.00 -18.18 -21.63
N PHE A 542 38.37 -19.14 -20.78
CA PHE A 542 39.28 -18.90 -19.66
C PHE A 542 40.73 -18.65 -20.14
N GLN A 543 41.20 -19.40 -21.12
CA GLN A 543 42.54 -19.17 -21.73
C GLN A 543 42.61 -17.79 -22.41
N LYS A 544 41.54 -17.38 -23.11
CA LYS A 544 41.43 -16.07 -23.70
C LYS A 544 41.53 -14.97 -22.64
N PHE A 545 40.84 -15.12 -21.52
CA PHE A 545 40.92 -14.20 -20.38
C PHE A 545 42.34 -14.05 -19.85
N ILE A 546 43.04 -15.18 -19.61
CA ILE A 546 44.41 -15.16 -19.12
C ILE A 546 45.34 -14.46 -20.11
N SER A 547 45.11 -14.58 -21.41
CA SER A 547 45.93 -13.94 -22.44
C SER A 547 45.65 -12.42 -22.60
N GLU A 548 44.45 -11.97 -22.27
CA GLU A 548 44.02 -10.56 -22.41
C GLU A 548 44.26 -9.73 -21.16
N VAL A 549 44.35 -10.34 -19.96
CA VAL A 549 44.57 -9.65 -18.69
C VAL A 549 46.03 -9.61 -18.31
N ASP A 550 46.71 -8.51 -18.59
CA ASP A 550 48.09 -8.25 -18.15
C ASP A 550 48.10 -7.57 -16.76
N ILE A 551 48.25 -8.39 -15.71
CA ILE A 551 48.29 -7.95 -14.32
C ILE A 551 49.47 -6.98 -14.08
N ASN A 552 50.62 -7.24 -14.67
CA ASN A 552 51.80 -6.38 -14.51
C ASN A 552 51.56 -4.98 -15.12
N LYS A 553 50.94 -4.94 -16.29
CA LYS A 553 50.55 -3.69 -16.94
C LYS A 553 49.57 -2.91 -16.08
N LEU A 554 48.49 -3.52 -15.61
CA LEU A 554 47.50 -2.86 -14.74
C LEU A 554 48.13 -2.31 -13.46
N PHE A 555 49.04 -3.11 -12.85
CA PHE A 555 49.73 -2.71 -11.63
C PHE A 555 50.64 -1.49 -11.87
N ASN A 556 51.48 -1.57 -12.89
CA ASN A 556 52.45 -0.49 -13.23
C ASN A 556 51.74 0.81 -13.64
N GLU A 557 50.68 0.74 -14.42
CA GLU A 557 49.88 1.89 -14.81
C GLU A 557 49.26 2.58 -13.58
N ARG A 558 48.67 1.79 -12.69
CA ARG A 558 48.07 2.33 -11.46
C ARG A 558 49.11 2.90 -10.52
N GLU A 559 50.26 2.24 -10.36
CA GLU A 559 51.36 2.72 -9.53
C GLU A 559 51.92 4.06 -10.08
N SER A 560 52.14 4.15 -11.37
CA SER A 560 52.59 5.37 -12.01
C SER A 560 51.64 6.53 -11.80
N TYR A 561 50.35 6.26 -11.91
CA TYR A 561 49.32 7.28 -11.71
C TYR A 561 49.28 7.76 -10.26
N ILE A 562 49.32 6.86 -9.28
CA ILE A 562 49.33 7.23 -7.85
C ILE A 562 50.63 8.00 -7.50
N ASN A 563 51.79 7.58 -8.03
CA ASN A 563 53.06 8.29 -7.85
C ASN A 563 52.99 9.72 -8.39
N ASP A 564 52.38 9.94 -9.56
CA ASP A 564 52.17 11.28 -10.11
C ASP A 564 51.30 12.16 -9.20
N VAL A 565 50.21 11.57 -8.68
CA VAL A 565 49.29 12.28 -7.78
C VAL A 565 50.00 12.69 -6.47
N ILE A 566 50.80 11.82 -5.89
CA ILE A 566 51.52 12.10 -4.64
C ILE A 566 52.66 13.10 -4.88
N ALA A 567 53.49 12.86 -5.89
CA ALA A 567 54.64 13.71 -6.20
C ALA A 567 54.23 15.16 -6.54
N ASN A 568 53.13 15.34 -7.25
CA ASN A 568 52.60 16.64 -7.63
C ASN A 568 51.57 17.21 -6.61
N LYS A 569 51.43 16.60 -5.43
CA LYS A 569 50.51 17.02 -4.35
C LYS A 569 49.08 17.30 -4.82
N LYS A 570 48.55 16.47 -5.74
CA LYS A 570 47.18 16.60 -6.32
C LYS A 570 46.16 16.09 -5.33
N TYR A 571 45.86 16.85 -4.27
CA TYR A 571 45.03 16.45 -3.15
C TYR A 571 43.64 15.96 -3.55
N GLU A 572 42.92 16.69 -4.42
CA GLU A 572 41.58 16.36 -4.88
C GLU A 572 41.59 15.00 -5.62
N LYS A 573 42.66 14.72 -6.39
CA LYS A 573 42.83 13.39 -7.02
C LYS A 573 43.17 12.32 -5.98
N ALA A 574 43.91 12.66 -4.95
CA ALA A 574 44.20 11.71 -3.87
C ALA A 574 42.94 11.25 -3.15
N ILE A 575 42.07 12.14 -2.69
CA ILE A 575 40.80 11.77 -2.02
C ILE A 575 39.81 11.07 -2.96
N MET A 576 39.92 11.25 -4.29
CA MET A 576 39.14 10.53 -5.29
C MET A 576 39.61 9.08 -5.48
N LEU A 577 40.88 8.79 -5.22
CA LEU A 577 41.52 7.49 -5.47
C LEU A 577 41.70 6.66 -4.21
N TYR A 578 41.80 7.32 -3.05
CA TYR A 578 42.17 6.68 -1.81
C TYR A 578 40.93 6.18 -1.05
N ASN A 579 40.71 4.88 -1.18
CA ASN A 579 39.63 4.16 -0.54
C ASN A 579 40.06 3.71 0.86
N ASN A 580 39.75 4.50 1.89
CA ASN A 580 40.08 4.20 3.28
C ASN A 580 39.16 4.93 4.25
N LYS A 581 38.21 4.22 4.81
CA LYS A 581 37.21 4.74 5.79
C LYS A 581 37.80 5.36 7.05
N GLY A 582 39.09 5.08 7.34
CA GLY A 582 39.80 5.60 8.52
C GLY A 582 40.48 6.96 8.35
N LEU A 583 40.38 7.61 7.20
CA LEU A 583 41.10 8.87 6.90
C LEU A 583 40.67 10.04 7.80
N HIS A 584 39.45 10.04 8.29
CA HIS A 584 38.94 11.04 9.24
C HIS A 584 39.80 11.13 10.51
N SER A 585 40.54 10.05 10.87
CA SER A 585 41.43 10.03 12.03
C SER A 585 42.60 11.02 11.91
N VAL A 586 42.98 11.44 10.70
CA VAL A 586 43.98 12.48 10.48
C VAL A 586 43.47 13.82 11.00
N ILE A 587 42.21 14.15 10.67
CA ILE A 587 41.53 15.38 11.10
C ILE A 587 41.30 15.36 12.62
N GLU A 588 40.91 14.19 13.15
CA GLU A 588 40.69 14.01 14.60
C GLU A 588 41.96 14.26 15.40
N LYS A 589 43.12 13.79 14.90
CA LYS A 589 44.42 14.07 15.53
C LYS A 589 44.82 15.52 15.44
N TYR A 590 44.59 16.16 14.26
CA TYR A 590 44.95 17.56 14.05
C TYR A 590 44.21 18.49 15.01
N PHE A 591 42.87 18.33 15.12
CA PHE A 591 42.03 19.14 16.01
C PHE A 591 41.93 18.58 17.45
N ASN A 592 42.63 17.52 17.78
CA ASN A 592 42.53 16.81 19.08
C ASN A 592 41.06 16.52 19.50
N LEU A 593 40.27 16.02 18.56
CA LEU A 593 38.87 15.73 18.78
C LEU A 593 38.55 14.29 18.37
N GLY A 594 37.48 13.71 18.92
CA GLY A 594 36.92 12.43 18.47
C GLY A 594 35.67 12.63 17.63
N ASP A 595 35.35 11.63 16.79
CA ASP A 595 34.13 11.54 15.99
C ASP A 595 33.89 12.74 15.07
N TYR A 596 34.94 13.07 14.31
CA TYR A 596 34.93 14.19 13.35
C TYR A 596 33.77 14.12 12.36
N ARG A 597 33.47 12.94 11.81
CA ARG A 597 32.44 12.76 10.78
C ARG A 597 31.06 13.21 11.23
N HIS A 598 30.62 12.80 12.43
CA HIS A 598 29.34 13.24 12.97
C HIS A 598 29.33 14.73 13.33
N LYS A 599 30.43 15.25 13.87
CA LYS A 599 30.56 16.67 14.19
C LYS A 599 30.55 17.55 12.93
N ALA A 600 31.20 17.09 11.86
CA ALA A 600 31.18 17.77 10.58
C ALA A 600 29.79 17.72 9.92
N LEU A 601 29.08 16.59 10.05
CA LEU A 601 27.68 16.49 9.60
C LEU A 601 26.76 17.43 10.40
N ASP A 602 26.94 17.54 11.72
CA ASP A 602 26.17 18.48 12.56
C ASP A 602 26.47 19.95 12.18
N TYR A 603 27.74 20.27 11.89
CA TYR A 603 28.14 21.57 11.35
C TYR A 603 27.38 21.88 10.05
N LEU A 604 27.43 20.97 9.06
CA LEU A 604 26.74 21.14 7.78
C LEU A 604 25.22 21.29 7.94
N ARG A 605 24.60 20.56 8.85
CA ARG A 605 23.18 20.69 9.18
C ARG A 605 22.84 22.03 9.82
N GLY A 606 23.70 22.51 10.73
CA GLY A 606 23.47 23.75 11.44
C GLY A 606 23.66 24.99 10.59
N THR A 607 24.66 24.97 9.70
CA THR A 607 25.02 26.14 8.87
C THR A 607 24.41 26.10 7.46
N LYS A 608 24.01 24.91 7.00
CA LYS A 608 23.60 24.64 5.60
C LYS A 608 24.68 24.99 4.56
N GLU A 609 25.95 25.01 4.95
CA GLU A 609 27.09 25.24 4.05
C GLU A 609 27.44 23.96 3.25
N ILE A 610 26.50 23.50 2.41
CA ILE A 610 26.60 22.24 1.64
C ILE A 610 27.18 22.42 0.23
N GLU A 611 27.37 23.65 -0.24
CA GLU A 611 27.85 23.94 -1.60
C GLU A 611 29.21 23.29 -1.93
N PRO A 612 30.21 23.22 -1.01
CA PRO A 612 31.45 22.51 -1.29
C PRO A 612 31.24 21.02 -1.61
N ILE A 613 30.28 20.39 -0.94
CA ILE A 613 29.97 18.98 -1.16
C ILE A 613 29.17 18.80 -2.45
N LYS A 614 28.23 19.70 -2.74
CA LYS A 614 27.43 19.60 -3.97
C LYS A 614 28.27 19.57 -5.24
N ARG A 615 29.39 20.29 -5.27
CA ARG A 615 30.28 20.38 -6.44
C ARG A 615 30.92 19.05 -6.87
N VAL A 616 30.99 18.06 -5.98
CA VAL A 616 31.55 16.73 -6.30
C VAL A 616 30.52 15.74 -6.82
N PHE A 617 29.26 16.18 -6.94
CA PHE A 617 28.18 15.37 -7.51
C PHE A 617 27.85 15.82 -8.93
N SER A 618 27.25 14.93 -9.71
CA SER A 618 26.78 15.25 -11.06
C SER A 618 25.63 16.26 -11.04
N ASP A 619 25.71 17.28 -11.88
CA ASP A 619 24.65 18.29 -12.07
C ASP A 619 23.29 17.66 -12.44
N GLN A 620 23.29 16.47 -13.05
CA GLN A 620 22.07 15.76 -13.40
C GLN A 620 21.25 15.33 -12.19
N LEU A 621 21.86 15.14 -11.01
CA LEU A 621 21.13 14.86 -9.77
C LEU A 621 20.38 16.07 -9.22
N TRP A 622 20.90 17.28 -9.47
CA TRP A 622 20.31 18.55 -9.02
C TRP A 622 19.23 19.06 -9.98
N ASN A 623 19.44 18.85 -11.29
CA ASN A 623 18.61 19.38 -12.38
C ASN A 623 17.72 18.29 -13.03
N ALA A 624 17.50 17.17 -12.34
CA ALA A 624 16.65 16.12 -12.86
C ALA A 624 15.18 16.58 -12.82
N ASP A 625 14.56 16.81 -13.99
CA ASP A 625 13.14 17.09 -14.15
C ASP A 625 12.27 15.84 -13.99
#